data_875bda762b78496959486eec0365432c
#
_entry.id   875bda762b78496959486eec0365432c
#
_cell.length_a   1.000
_cell.length_b   1.000
_cell.length_c   1.000
_cell.angle_alpha   90.00
_cell.angle_beta   90.00
_cell.angle_gamma   90.00
#
_symmetry.space_group_name_H-M   'P 1'
#
loop_
_entity.id
_entity.type
_entity.pdbx_description
1 polymer ?
#
loop_
_entity_poly.entity_id
_entity_poly.type
_entity_poly.pdbx_seq_one_letter_code
_entity_poly.pdbx_strand_id
1 'polypeptide(L)'
;MNTPENSYEQFLEPYLPSTTDRCFVTVTYAQSLDARIACAPGERTKLSGADTKRMTHFLRSKHDAILVGIDTVIADNPRLNCRYPTMAEDYNSPLSPQPVFLDTHFRWDFTKDWALLRSSTSKKPLIITESKNSGKIASYIEFGGEVLQVQDIRNWTEIARGLYSLGYTSVMVEGGAKVIDSCLTSGIADSVIITIAPVFLGTNGLAAAPSHAITFSEPRWWRSEGVPDTICAMKCDPISMK
;
A
#
# COMPACT_ATOMS: atom_id res chain seq x y z
N MET A 1 2.55 -0.75 -35.85
CA MET A 1 3.89 -0.65 -35.24
C MET A 1 3.68 0.17 -33.98
N ASN A 2 3.57 -0.48 -32.84
CA ASN A 2 3.43 0.21 -31.56
C ASN A 2 4.79 0.79 -31.22
N THR A 3 4.89 2.11 -31.18
CA THR A 3 5.98 2.78 -30.47
C THR A 3 6.02 2.23 -29.05
N PRO A 4 7.18 1.87 -28.53
CA PRO A 4 7.26 1.27 -27.24
C PRO A 4 6.93 2.32 -26.16
N GLU A 5 5.78 2.21 -25.52
CA GLU A 5 5.60 2.72 -24.17
C GLU A 5 6.51 1.87 -23.28
N ASN A 6 7.81 2.16 -23.29
CA ASN A 6 8.83 1.15 -23.02
C ASN A 6 9.25 1.09 -21.57
N SER A 7 8.71 1.93 -20.68
CA SER A 7 9.00 1.80 -19.27
C SER A 7 7.71 1.85 -18.42
N TYR A 8 7.71 1.12 -17.33
CA TYR A 8 6.59 1.20 -16.39
C TYR A 8 6.46 2.61 -15.79
N GLU A 9 7.51 3.41 -15.78
CA GLU A 9 7.48 4.80 -15.31
C GLU A 9 6.55 5.65 -16.19
N GLN A 10 6.69 5.57 -17.52
CA GLN A 10 5.81 6.28 -18.47
C GLN A 10 4.39 5.73 -18.44
N PHE A 11 4.26 4.40 -18.36
CA PHE A 11 2.95 3.74 -18.26
C PHE A 11 2.17 4.21 -17.03
N LEU A 12 2.83 4.37 -15.88
CA LEU A 12 2.20 4.72 -14.61
C LEU A 12 1.98 6.22 -14.42
N GLU A 13 2.62 7.08 -15.22
CA GLU A 13 2.54 8.55 -15.08
C GLU A 13 1.10 9.08 -14.89
N PRO A 14 0.07 8.64 -15.65
CA PRO A 14 -1.31 9.11 -15.46
C PRO A 14 -1.97 8.71 -14.14
N TYR A 15 -1.39 7.76 -13.41
CA TYR A 15 -1.92 7.15 -12.17
C TYR A 15 -1.11 7.53 -10.93
N LEU A 16 -0.04 8.33 -11.10
CA LEU A 16 0.77 8.81 -10.00
C LEU A 16 0.06 9.95 -9.25
N PRO A 17 0.46 10.21 -7.98
CA PRO A 17 -0.10 11.29 -7.20
C PRO A 17 -0.10 12.63 -7.93
N SER A 18 -1.23 13.31 -7.90
CA SER A 18 -1.42 14.66 -8.39
C SER A 18 -1.89 15.56 -7.25
N THR A 19 -1.84 16.88 -7.44
CA THR A 19 -2.29 17.83 -6.44
C THR A 19 -3.80 17.71 -6.26
N THR A 20 -4.23 17.48 -5.02
CA THR A 20 -5.62 17.41 -4.60
C THR A 20 -5.82 18.21 -3.30
N ASP A 21 -7.05 18.41 -2.87
CA ASP A 21 -7.41 19.04 -1.60
C ASP A 21 -7.38 18.08 -0.40
N ARG A 22 -6.98 16.82 -0.62
CA ARG A 22 -6.79 15.77 0.36
C ARG A 22 -5.59 14.89 0.02
N CYS A 23 -5.23 13.98 0.89
CA CYS A 23 -4.22 12.97 0.59
C CYS A 23 -4.67 12.11 -0.62
N PHE A 24 -3.85 12.07 -1.68
CA PHE A 24 -4.07 11.21 -2.85
C PHE A 24 -3.84 9.74 -2.44
N VAL A 25 -4.79 8.87 -2.77
CA VAL A 25 -4.77 7.47 -2.33
C VAL A 25 -4.56 6.54 -3.51
N THR A 26 -3.42 5.84 -3.54
CA THR A 26 -3.14 4.77 -4.50
C THR A 26 -3.26 3.42 -3.81
N VAL A 27 -4.09 2.52 -4.34
CA VAL A 27 -4.14 1.12 -3.87
C VAL A 27 -3.30 0.26 -4.80
N THR A 28 -2.37 -0.52 -4.25
CA THR A 28 -1.56 -1.44 -5.05
C THR A 28 -1.34 -2.76 -4.35
N TYR A 29 -1.43 -3.84 -5.11
CA TYR A 29 -1.17 -5.20 -4.63
C TYR A 29 -0.88 -6.14 -5.80
N ALA A 30 -0.34 -7.32 -5.46
CA ALA A 30 -0.18 -8.41 -6.42
C ALA A 30 -1.23 -9.50 -6.15
N GLN A 31 -1.80 -10.06 -7.21
CA GLN A 31 -2.76 -11.15 -7.13
C GLN A 31 -2.50 -12.23 -8.19
N SER A 32 -3.05 -13.40 -7.95
CA SER A 32 -3.16 -14.49 -8.92
C SER A 32 -4.28 -14.22 -9.95
N LEU A 33 -4.39 -15.07 -10.97
CA LEU A 33 -5.48 -15.02 -11.97
C LEU A 33 -6.88 -15.21 -11.35
N ASP A 34 -6.97 -15.92 -10.23
CA ASP A 34 -8.19 -16.12 -9.46
C ASP A 34 -8.36 -15.13 -8.29
N ALA A 35 -7.72 -13.94 -8.40
CA ALA A 35 -7.81 -12.83 -7.46
C ALA A 35 -7.43 -13.21 -6.00
N ARG A 36 -6.36 -14.00 -5.83
CA ARG A 36 -5.83 -14.34 -4.51
C ARG A 36 -4.50 -13.64 -4.27
N ILE A 37 -4.30 -13.13 -3.05
CA ILE A 37 -3.06 -12.45 -2.65
C ILE A 37 -2.12 -13.35 -1.84
N ALA A 38 -2.61 -14.49 -1.36
CA ALA A 38 -1.81 -15.50 -0.66
C ALA A 38 -2.45 -16.89 -0.80
N CYS A 39 -1.67 -17.96 -0.63
CA CYS A 39 -2.17 -19.34 -0.60
C CYS A 39 -3.09 -19.61 0.60
N ALA A 40 -2.79 -18.98 1.74
CA ALA A 40 -3.62 -19.03 2.95
C ALA A 40 -3.45 -17.75 3.78
N PRO A 41 -4.38 -17.44 4.69
CA PRO A 41 -4.22 -16.33 5.64
C PRO A 41 -2.95 -16.47 6.48
N GLY A 42 -2.14 -15.39 6.57
CA GLY A 42 -0.88 -15.38 7.31
C GLY A 42 0.30 -16.05 6.59
N GLU A 43 0.12 -16.57 5.39
CA GLU A 43 1.16 -17.16 4.57
C GLU A 43 1.67 -16.15 3.54
N ARG A 44 3.00 -15.96 3.51
CA ARG A 44 3.62 -15.10 2.50
C ARG A 44 3.75 -15.83 1.18
N THR A 45 3.01 -15.38 0.17
CA THR A 45 3.06 -15.93 -1.19
C THR A 45 3.78 -14.96 -2.13
N LYS A 46 4.77 -15.46 -2.88
CA LYS A 46 5.49 -14.64 -3.85
C LYS A 46 4.71 -14.59 -5.17
N LEU A 47 4.06 -13.47 -5.45
CA LEU A 47 3.26 -13.21 -6.67
C LEU A 47 3.92 -12.23 -7.64
N SER A 48 5.01 -11.57 -7.24
CA SER A 48 5.69 -10.55 -8.07
C SER A 48 7.07 -11.02 -8.50
N GLY A 49 7.38 -10.82 -9.77
CA GLY A 49 8.70 -11.00 -10.34
C GLY A 49 9.67 -9.86 -9.98
N ALA A 50 10.86 -9.86 -10.59
CA ALA A 50 11.87 -8.84 -10.30
C ALA A 50 11.45 -7.44 -10.80
N ASP A 51 10.89 -7.36 -12.01
CA ASP A 51 10.52 -6.09 -12.64
C ASP A 51 9.29 -5.48 -11.97
N THR A 52 8.25 -6.28 -11.66
CA THR A 52 7.08 -5.79 -10.94
C THR A 52 7.41 -5.39 -9.50
N LYS A 53 8.40 -6.05 -8.88
CA LYS A 53 8.96 -5.61 -7.60
C LYS A 53 9.70 -4.26 -7.74
N ARG A 54 10.47 -4.07 -8.82
CA ARG A 54 11.15 -2.79 -9.10
C ARG A 54 10.11 -1.68 -9.32
N MET A 55 9.05 -1.95 -10.07
CA MET A 55 7.91 -1.06 -10.25
C MET A 55 7.26 -0.67 -8.90
N THR A 56 7.04 -1.63 -8.00
CA THR A 56 6.52 -1.33 -6.65
C THR A 56 7.44 -0.35 -5.89
N HIS A 57 8.75 -0.52 -5.96
CA HIS A 57 9.68 0.41 -5.35
C HIS A 57 9.74 1.77 -6.05
N PHE A 58 9.50 1.83 -7.36
CA PHE A 58 9.29 3.09 -8.06
C PHE A 58 8.03 3.81 -7.53
N LEU A 59 6.90 3.13 -7.38
CA LEU A 59 5.70 3.70 -6.79
C LEU A 59 5.96 4.23 -5.37
N ARG A 60 6.70 3.48 -4.55
CA ARG A 60 7.10 3.95 -3.21
C ARG A 60 7.90 5.26 -3.25
N SER A 61 8.73 5.47 -4.28
CA SER A 61 9.49 6.73 -4.44
C SER A 61 8.63 7.92 -4.85
N LYS A 62 7.37 7.68 -5.23
CA LYS A 62 6.41 8.70 -5.70
C LYS A 62 5.34 9.06 -4.68
N HIS A 63 5.37 8.42 -3.50
CA HIS A 63 4.39 8.66 -2.44
C HIS A 63 5.06 9.12 -1.15
N ASP A 64 4.39 10.00 -0.41
CA ASP A 64 4.88 10.49 0.88
C ASP A 64 4.74 9.44 1.98
N ALA A 65 3.71 8.59 1.89
CA ALA A 65 3.40 7.58 2.88
C ALA A 65 3.08 6.21 2.24
N ILE A 66 3.33 5.13 3.02
CA ILE A 66 2.98 3.75 2.69
C ILE A 66 2.18 3.15 3.83
N LEU A 67 0.94 2.74 3.55
CA LEU A 67 0.00 2.25 4.55
C LEU A 67 -0.21 0.74 4.42
N VAL A 68 -0.09 0.05 5.54
CA VAL A 68 -0.38 -1.38 5.68
C VAL A 68 -1.19 -1.66 6.94
N GLY A 69 -2.00 -2.71 6.91
CA GLY A 69 -2.70 -3.18 8.10
C GLY A 69 -1.76 -3.88 9.09
N ILE A 70 -2.05 -3.77 10.38
CA ILE A 70 -1.22 -4.33 11.45
C ILE A 70 -1.06 -5.85 11.34
N ASP A 71 -2.07 -6.58 10.84
CA ASP A 71 -1.97 -8.03 10.65
C ASP A 71 -0.86 -8.39 9.65
N THR A 72 -0.71 -7.60 8.58
CA THR A 72 0.37 -7.74 7.60
C THR A 72 1.74 -7.42 8.23
N VAL A 73 1.82 -6.39 9.07
CA VAL A 73 3.07 -6.04 9.77
C VAL A 73 3.52 -7.18 10.67
N ILE A 74 2.61 -7.75 11.44
CA ILE A 74 2.91 -8.84 12.38
C ILE A 74 3.29 -10.12 11.65
N ALA A 75 2.60 -10.45 10.54
CA ALA A 75 2.85 -11.67 9.78
C ALA A 75 4.16 -11.61 8.97
N ASP A 76 4.41 -10.49 8.28
CA ASP A 76 5.46 -10.40 7.26
C ASP A 76 6.73 -9.67 7.73
N ASN A 77 6.67 -8.94 8.86
CA ASN A 77 7.75 -8.08 9.34
C ASN A 77 8.41 -7.25 8.21
N PRO A 78 7.62 -6.45 7.47
CA PRO A 78 8.09 -5.81 6.25
C PRO A 78 9.01 -4.62 6.56
N ARG A 79 9.95 -4.32 5.65
CA ARG A 79 10.82 -3.14 5.76
C ARG A 79 10.12 -1.84 5.38
N LEU A 80 9.15 -1.87 4.48
CA LEU A 80 8.38 -0.74 3.94
C LEU A 80 9.21 0.42 3.35
N ASN A 81 10.49 0.21 3.12
CA ASN A 81 11.40 1.18 2.54
C ASN A 81 11.34 1.18 1.00
N CYS A 82 11.90 2.22 0.39
CA CYS A 82 12.14 2.29 -1.04
C CYS A 82 13.58 1.92 -1.36
N ARG A 83 13.80 1.02 -2.32
CA ARG A 83 15.12 0.63 -2.82
C ARG A 83 15.38 1.07 -4.27
N TYR A 84 14.42 1.76 -4.86
CA TYR A 84 14.58 2.34 -6.19
C TYR A 84 15.60 3.49 -6.16
N PRO A 85 16.47 3.66 -7.16
CA PRO A 85 16.57 2.86 -8.39
C PRO A 85 17.50 1.64 -8.30
N THR A 86 18.32 1.50 -7.26
CA THR A 86 19.40 0.49 -7.19
C THR A 86 18.91 -0.91 -6.94
N MET A 87 17.82 -1.06 -6.18
CA MET A 87 17.24 -2.33 -5.69
C MET A 87 18.17 -3.15 -4.78
N ALA A 88 19.31 -2.58 -4.35
CA ALA A 88 20.20 -3.24 -3.40
C ALA A 88 19.49 -3.49 -2.05
N GLU A 89 19.79 -4.63 -1.40
CA GLU A 89 19.07 -5.05 -0.18
C GLU A 89 19.31 -4.12 1.01
N ASP A 90 20.49 -3.51 1.12
CA ASP A 90 20.90 -2.58 2.17
C ASP A 90 20.58 -1.12 1.84
N TYR A 91 20.11 -0.84 0.61
CA TYR A 91 19.80 0.52 0.19
C TYR A 91 18.45 0.97 0.75
N ASN A 92 18.47 2.11 1.43
CA ASN A 92 17.28 2.85 1.84
C ASN A 92 17.30 4.22 1.16
N SER A 93 16.46 4.38 0.16
CA SER A 93 16.36 5.63 -0.60
C SER A 93 15.93 6.80 0.30
N PRO A 94 16.49 8.01 0.12
CA PRO A 94 15.95 9.22 0.75
C PRO A 94 14.49 9.49 0.34
N LEU A 95 14.03 8.89 -0.76
CA LEU A 95 12.64 8.91 -1.22
C LEU A 95 11.79 7.79 -0.58
N SER A 96 12.27 7.14 0.49
CA SER A 96 11.45 6.15 1.20
C SER A 96 10.23 6.82 1.84
N PRO A 97 9.01 6.30 1.59
CA PRO A 97 7.80 6.87 2.16
C PRO A 97 7.76 6.71 3.68
N GLN A 98 6.94 7.51 4.35
CA GLN A 98 6.62 7.32 5.76
C GLN A 98 5.82 6.04 5.95
N PRO A 99 6.28 5.05 6.75
CA PRO A 99 5.46 3.90 7.09
C PRO A 99 4.24 4.32 7.93
N VAL A 100 3.07 3.80 7.58
CA VAL A 100 1.79 4.05 8.28
C VAL A 100 1.14 2.71 8.58
N PHE A 101 0.80 2.46 9.85
CA PHE A 101 0.11 1.25 10.27
C PHE A 101 -1.34 1.54 10.63
N LEU A 102 -2.25 0.84 9.97
CA LEU A 102 -3.66 0.83 10.34
C LEU A 102 -3.84 -0.21 11.47
N ASP A 103 -3.91 0.26 12.71
CA ASP A 103 -3.92 -0.58 13.92
C ASP A 103 -5.01 -0.15 14.90
N THR A 104 -6.22 -0.64 14.68
CA THR A 104 -7.45 -0.27 15.41
C THR A 104 -7.24 -0.21 16.92
N HIS A 105 -6.55 -1.19 17.49
CA HIS A 105 -6.41 -1.34 18.95
C HIS A 105 -5.00 -1.03 19.45
N PHE A 106 -4.13 -0.50 18.61
CA PHE A 106 -2.71 -0.27 18.87
C PHE A 106 -2.02 -1.55 19.39
N ARG A 107 -2.12 -2.64 18.64
CA ARG A 107 -1.54 -3.95 18.98
C ARG A 107 -0.03 -3.98 18.77
N TRP A 108 0.49 -3.13 17.88
CA TRP A 108 1.92 -3.12 17.57
C TRP A 108 2.78 -2.95 18.82
N ASP A 109 3.75 -3.85 18.95
CA ASP A 109 4.73 -3.83 20.03
C ASP A 109 6.04 -3.23 19.50
N PHE A 110 6.20 -1.92 19.68
CA PHE A 110 7.35 -1.16 19.17
C PHE A 110 8.66 -1.43 19.94
N THR A 111 8.62 -2.25 21.00
CA THR A 111 9.81 -2.65 21.77
C THR A 111 10.54 -3.84 21.15
N LYS A 112 9.90 -4.55 20.20
CA LYS A 112 10.48 -5.70 19.52
C LYS A 112 11.42 -5.28 18.39
N ASP A 113 12.27 -6.21 17.95
CA ASP A 113 13.13 -6.04 16.78
C ASP A 113 12.33 -6.18 15.49
N TRP A 114 12.00 -5.05 14.88
CA TRP A 114 11.30 -4.97 13.60
C TRP A 114 12.25 -4.64 12.46
N ALA A 115 12.09 -5.34 11.32
CA ALA A 115 12.93 -5.15 10.14
C ALA A 115 12.94 -3.70 9.64
N LEU A 116 11.82 -2.99 9.77
CA LEU A 116 11.70 -1.59 9.38
C LEU A 116 12.53 -0.64 10.26
N LEU A 117 12.86 -1.01 11.50
CA LEU A 117 13.60 -0.16 12.46
C LEU A 117 15.12 -0.41 12.47
N ARG A 118 15.61 -1.40 11.71
CA ARG A 118 17.02 -1.82 11.77
C ARG A 118 18.01 -0.87 11.10
N SER A 119 17.56 0.00 10.20
CA SER A 119 18.43 1.00 9.56
C SER A 119 18.46 2.28 10.39
N SER A 120 19.61 2.93 10.47
CA SER A 120 19.77 4.25 11.11
C SER A 120 18.96 5.36 10.42
N THR A 121 18.58 5.15 9.15
CA THR A 121 17.74 6.07 8.38
C THR A 121 16.26 5.65 8.38
N SER A 122 15.89 4.65 9.18
CA SER A 122 14.50 4.18 9.27
C SER A 122 13.61 5.22 9.93
N LYS A 123 12.43 5.41 9.32
CA LYS A 123 11.37 6.23 9.91
C LYS A 123 10.53 5.37 10.85
N LYS A 124 10.23 5.88 12.04
CA LYS A 124 9.25 5.24 12.93
C LYS A 124 7.86 5.37 12.30
N PRO A 125 7.03 4.32 12.32
CA PRO A 125 5.74 4.39 11.66
C PRO A 125 4.78 5.38 12.33
N LEU A 126 3.94 6.02 11.53
CA LEU A 126 2.73 6.67 12.02
C LEU A 126 1.68 5.60 12.32
N ILE A 127 1.12 5.59 13.52
CA ILE A 127 0.05 4.66 13.91
C ILE A 127 -1.31 5.34 13.77
N ILE A 128 -2.19 4.79 12.93
CA ILE A 128 -3.60 5.22 12.85
C ILE A 128 -4.41 4.25 13.70
N THR A 129 -5.14 4.77 14.70
CA THR A 129 -5.79 3.93 15.71
C THR A 129 -7.07 4.55 16.30
N GLU A 130 -8.00 3.70 16.74
CA GLU A 130 -9.14 4.07 17.58
C GLU A 130 -8.82 3.93 19.07
N SER A 131 -7.63 3.40 19.41
CA SER A 131 -7.26 3.10 20.79
C SER A 131 -7.32 4.34 21.70
N LYS A 132 -7.91 4.17 22.88
CA LYS A 132 -7.96 5.17 23.95
C LYS A 132 -6.89 4.91 25.03
N ASN A 133 -5.97 3.97 24.81
CA ASN A 133 -4.90 3.66 25.75
C ASN A 133 -3.85 4.79 25.77
N SER A 134 -4.11 5.81 26.58
CA SER A 134 -3.24 6.99 26.68
C SER A 134 -1.83 6.65 27.14
N GLY A 135 -1.65 5.65 28.00
CA GLY A 135 -0.32 5.22 28.46
C GLY A 135 0.53 4.65 27.30
N LYS A 136 -0.05 3.75 26.49
CA LYS A 136 0.66 3.20 25.34
C LYS A 136 0.95 4.25 24.27
N ILE A 137 0.00 5.16 24.03
CA ILE A 137 0.18 6.28 23.11
C ILE A 137 1.32 7.18 23.58
N ALA A 138 1.33 7.60 24.86
CA ALA A 138 2.39 8.43 25.41
C ALA A 138 3.76 7.76 25.31
N SER A 139 3.88 6.48 25.69
CA SER A 139 5.13 5.73 25.56
C SER A 139 5.62 5.64 24.12
N TYR A 140 4.71 5.54 23.14
CA TYR A 140 5.10 5.50 21.73
C TYR A 140 5.56 6.88 21.24
N ILE A 141 4.94 7.96 21.68
CA ILE A 141 5.37 9.34 21.38
C ILE A 141 6.75 9.61 22.02
N GLU A 142 7.00 9.18 23.27
CA GLU A 142 8.31 9.25 23.92
C GLU A 142 9.37 8.43 23.15
N PHE A 143 9.00 7.29 22.59
CA PHE A 143 9.85 6.52 21.68
C PHE A 143 10.17 7.29 20.38
N GLY A 144 9.48 8.43 20.13
CA GLY A 144 9.64 9.30 18.98
C GLY A 144 8.79 8.87 17.77
N GLY A 145 7.71 8.14 18.01
CA GLY A 145 6.69 7.80 17.01
C GLY A 145 5.57 8.84 16.95
N GLU A 146 4.72 8.73 15.95
CA GLU A 146 3.54 9.58 15.75
C GLU A 146 2.25 8.74 15.80
N VAL A 147 1.17 9.33 16.27
CA VAL A 147 -0.15 8.68 16.37
C VAL A 147 -1.23 9.60 15.82
N LEU A 148 -2.00 9.09 14.87
CA LEU A 148 -3.23 9.70 14.39
C LEU A 148 -4.42 8.92 14.98
N GLN A 149 -5.09 9.53 15.97
CA GLN A 149 -6.32 8.95 16.52
C GLN A 149 -7.50 9.30 15.61
N VAL A 150 -8.29 8.28 15.27
CA VAL A 150 -9.52 8.38 14.49
C VAL A 150 -10.69 7.83 15.27
N GLN A 151 -11.91 8.22 14.90
CA GLN A 151 -13.13 7.72 15.54
C GLN A 151 -13.57 6.37 14.96
N ASP A 152 -13.42 6.19 13.66
CA ASP A 152 -13.69 4.93 12.95
C ASP A 152 -12.57 4.66 11.95
N ILE A 153 -11.85 3.58 12.16
CA ILE A 153 -10.75 3.13 11.31
C ILE A 153 -11.18 2.80 9.86
N ARG A 154 -12.48 2.66 9.63
CA ARG A 154 -13.07 2.46 8.30
C ARG A 154 -13.47 3.75 7.61
N ASN A 155 -13.41 4.87 8.32
CA ASN A 155 -13.67 6.19 7.75
C ASN A 155 -12.44 6.71 6.99
N TRP A 156 -12.28 6.26 5.76
CA TRP A 156 -11.15 6.64 4.92
C TRP A 156 -11.10 8.13 4.60
N THR A 157 -12.23 8.83 4.64
CA THR A 157 -12.25 10.30 4.50
C THR A 157 -11.57 10.97 5.69
N GLU A 158 -11.82 10.50 6.92
CA GLU A 158 -11.15 10.98 8.13
C GLU A 158 -9.64 10.66 8.08
N ILE A 159 -9.27 9.45 7.67
CA ILE A 159 -7.88 9.02 7.52
C ILE A 159 -7.14 9.90 6.50
N ALA A 160 -7.71 10.08 5.31
CA ALA A 160 -7.06 10.87 4.25
C ALA A 160 -6.90 12.34 4.63
N ARG A 161 -7.88 12.94 5.33
CA ARG A 161 -7.77 14.30 5.87
C ARG A 161 -6.73 14.40 6.98
N GLY A 162 -6.69 13.42 7.88
CA GLY A 162 -5.70 13.33 8.95
C GLY A 162 -4.27 13.24 8.40
N LEU A 163 -4.03 12.37 7.42
CA LEU A 163 -2.74 12.28 6.74
C LEU A 163 -2.36 13.61 6.07
N TYR A 164 -3.30 14.24 5.37
CA TYR A 164 -3.07 15.53 4.71
C TYR A 164 -2.72 16.63 5.71
N SER A 165 -3.39 16.68 6.86
CA SER A 165 -3.11 17.66 7.92
C SER A 165 -1.73 17.48 8.57
N LEU A 166 -1.16 16.26 8.51
CA LEU A 166 0.20 15.94 8.94
C LEU A 166 1.25 16.19 7.84
N GLY A 167 0.83 16.71 6.67
CA GLY A 167 1.70 17.06 5.56
C GLY A 167 1.94 15.92 4.55
N TYR A 168 1.24 14.78 4.68
CA TYR A 168 1.32 13.69 3.69
C TYR A 168 0.29 13.92 2.59
N THR A 169 0.75 14.35 1.42
CA THR A 169 -0.12 14.67 0.28
C THR A 169 -0.50 13.43 -0.53
N SER A 170 0.21 12.32 -0.33
CA SER A 170 -0.04 11.06 -1.03
C SER A 170 0.25 9.83 -0.15
N VAL A 171 -0.59 8.80 -0.27
CA VAL A 171 -0.43 7.53 0.43
C VAL A 171 -0.61 6.34 -0.52
N MET A 172 0.31 5.41 -0.45
CA MET A 172 0.26 4.13 -1.15
C MET A 172 -0.23 3.04 -0.19
N VAL A 173 -1.39 2.46 -0.45
CA VAL A 173 -2.00 1.39 0.34
C VAL A 173 -1.59 0.04 -0.26
N GLU A 174 -0.77 -0.74 0.49
CA GLU A 174 -0.24 -2.03 0.01
C GLU A 174 -0.94 -3.27 0.59
N GLY A 175 -1.85 -3.09 1.54
CA GLY A 175 -2.58 -4.25 2.07
C GLY A 175 -2.56 -4.37 3.59
N GLY A 176 -2.98 -5.51 4.31
CA GLY A 176 -3.57 -6.73 3.73
C GLY A 176 -4.98 -6.64 3.15
N ALA A 177 -5.56 -7.82 2.89
CA ALA A 177 -6.83 -7.97 2.20
C ALA A 177 -7.95 -7.09 2.76
N LYS A 178 -8.14 -7.05 4.07
CA LYS A 178 -9.16 -6.23 4.73
C LYS A 178 -8.96 -4.73 4.52
N VAL A 179 -7.71 -4.28 4.48
CA VAL A 179 -7.38 -2.87 4.24
C VAL A 179 -7.64 -2.51 2.79
N ILE A 180 -7.25 -3.38 1.85
CA ILE A 180 -7.55 -3.22 0.42
C ILE A 180 -9.06 -3.13 0.20
N ASP A 181 -9.83 -4.11 0.71
CA ASP A 181 -11.29 -4.14 0.59
C ASP A 181 -11.93 -2.87 1.17
N SER A 182 -11.58 -2.51 2.42
CA SER A 182 -12.11 -1.31 3.08
C SER A 182 -11.78 -0.03 2.33
N CYS A 183 -10.55 0.11 1.82
CA CYS A 183 -10.14 1.28 1.04
C CYS A 183 -10.90 1.38 -0.28
N LEU A 184 -10.98 0.30 -1.04
CA LEU A 184 -11.67 0.27 -2.32
C LEU A 184 -13.18 0.51 -2.18
N THR A 185 -13.83 -0.15 -1.22
CA THR A 185 -15.28 -0.02 -1.00
C THR A 185 -15.68 1.34 -0.44
N SER A 186 -14.76 2.07 0.20
CA SER A 186 -15.02 3.45 0.65
C SER A 186 -15.11 4.48 -0.48
N GLY A 187 -14.58 4.15 -1.67
CA GLY A 187 -14.50 5.05 -2.81
C GLY A 187 -13.47 6.18 -2.67
N ILE A 188 -12.55 6.10 -1.69
CA ILE A 188 -11.54 7.13 -1.45
C ILE A 188 -10.35 7.02 -2.40
N ALA A 189 -10.10 5.83 -2.96
CA ALA A 189 -8.96 5.58 -3.84
C ALA A 189 -9.04 6.44 -5.11
N ASP A 190 -7.92 7.02 -5.51
CA ASP A 190 -7.77 7.80 -6.74
C ASP A 190 -7.26 6.92 -7.88
N SER A 191 -6.35 6.00 -7.57
CA SER A 191 -5.80 5.04 -8.55
C SER A 191 -5.62 3.65 -7.94
N VAL A 192 -5.74 2.64 -8.79
CA VAL A 192 -5.51 1.24 -8.44
C VAL A 192 -4.52 0.62 -9.41
N ILE A 193 -3.46 0.00 -8.87
CA ILE A 193 -2.39 -0.62 -9.65
C ILE A 193 -2.24 -2.06 -9.19
N ILE A 194 -2.62 -3.01 -10.04
CA ILE A 194 -2.63 -4.44 -9.71
C ILE A 194 -1.58 -5.17 -10.53
N THR A 195 -0.69 -5.90 -9.87
CA THR A 195 0.17 -6.90 -10.51
C THR A 195 -0.58 -8.23 -10.58
N ILE A 196 -0.72 -8.79 -11.76
CA ILE A 196 -1.38 -10.08 -11.98
C ILE A 196 -0.32 -11.12 -12.32
N ALA A 197 -0.11 -12.07 -11.42
CA ALA A 197 0.76 -13.21 -11.62
C ALA A 197 0.03 -14.30 -12.43
N PRO A 198 0.67 -14.97 -13.39
CA PRO A 198 0.04 -16.00 -14.22
C PRO A 198 -0.05 -17.35 -13.48
N VAL A 199 -0.72 -17.36 -12.33
CA VAL A 199 -0.89 -18.50 -11.44
C VAL A 199 -2.30 -18.51 -10.86
N PHE A 200 -2.83 -19.70 -10.60
CA PHE A 200 -4.02 -19.92 -9.80
C PHE A 200 -3.60 -20.39 -8.41
N LEU A 201 -4.14 -19.79 -7.36
CA LEU A 201 -3.88 -20.19 -5.98
C LEU A 201 -5.02 -21.06 -5.40
N GLY A 202 -6.14 -21.13 -6.10
CA GLY A 202 -7.26 -21.97 -5.73
C GLY A 202 -8.20 -21.37 -4.67
N THR A 203 -9.25 -22.11 -4.35
CA THR A 203 -10.36 -21.63 -3.51
C THR A 203 -9.99 -21.34 -2.07
N ASN A 204 -8.94 -21.97 -1.55
CA ASN A 204 -8.44 -21.75 -0.19
C ASN A 204 -7.58 -20.49 -0.06
N GLY A 205 -7.15 -19.89 -1.19
CA GLY A 205 -6.36 -18.68 -1.20
C GLY A 205 -7.11 -17.48 -0.61
N LEU A 206 -6.35 -16.57 0.02
CA LEU A 206 -6.88 -15.32 0.57
C LEU A 206 -7.32 -14.39 -0.57
N ALA A 207 -8.60 -14.05 -0.62
CA ALA A 207 -9.16 -13.17 -1.64
C ALA A 207 -8.71 -11.71 -1.45
N ALA A 208 -8.48 -11.02 -2.57
CA ALA A 208 -8.24 -9.57 -2.62
C ALA A 208 -9.42 -8.81 -3.27
N ALA A 209 -10.41 -9.53 -3.80
CA ALA A 209 -11.55 -8.90 -4.44
C ALA A 209 -12.34 -8.07 -3.41
N PRO A 210 -12.77 -6.84 -3.78
CA PRO A 210 -13.62 -6.02 -2.93
C PRO A 210 -14.97 -6.71 -2.67
N SER A 211 -15.52 -6.47 -1.48
CA SER A 211 -16.79 -7.07 -1.02
C SER A 211 -18.00 -6.58 -1.80
N HIS A 212 -17.87 -5.48 -2.53
CA HIS A 212 -18.92 -4.89 -3.37
C HIS A 212 -18.40 -4.63 -4.78
N ALA A 213 -19.32 -4.52 -5.74
CA ALA A 213 -18.95 -4.15 -7.11
C ALA A 213 -18.45 -2.71 -7.18
N ILE A 214 -17.28 -2.53 -7.79
CA ILE A 214 -16.65 -1.23 -8.01
C ILE A 214 -16.32 -1.11 -9.49
N THR A 215 -16.60 0.06 -10.05
CA THR A 215 -16.27 0.38 -11.44
C THR A 215 -15.03 1.27 -11.47
N PHE A 216 -14.15 1.00 -12.40
CA PHE A 216 -12.94 1.76 -12.66
C PHE A 216 -12.98 2.35 -14.06
N SER A 217 -12.30 3.48 -14.25
CA SER A 217 -12.12 4.11 -15.56
C SER A 217 -10.66 4.05 -16.00
N GLU A 218 -10.45 4.36 -17.27
CA GLU A 218 -9.16 4.44 -17.93
C GLU A 218 -8.24 3.23 -17.67
N PRO A 219 -8.73 1.97 -17.81
CA PRO A 219 -7.89 0.81 -17.59
C PRO A 219 -6.79 0.71 -18.65
N ARG A 220 -5.55 0.58 -18.20
CA ARG A 220 -4.39 0.33 -19.06
C ARG A 220 -3.63 -0.88 -18.57
N TRP A 221 -2.99 -1.57 -19.50
CA TRP A 221 -2.25 -2.79 -19.24
C TRP A 221 -0.81 -2.63 -19.70
N TRP A 222 0.11 -3.08 -18.88
CA TRP A 222 1.53 -3.07 -19.19
C TRP A 222 2.16 -4.42 -18.86
N ARG A 223 3.09 -4.84 -19.70
CA ARG A 223 3.87 -6.05 -19.53
C ARG A 223 5.28 -5.81 -20.07
N SER A 224 6.30 -6.13 -19.26
CA SER A 224 7.68 -6.15 -19.74
C SER A 224 7.93 -7.39 -20.59
N GLU A 225 8.78 -7.27 -21.61
CA GLU A 225 9.21 -8.40 -22.41
C GLU A 225 9.95 -9.43 -21.57
N GLY A 226 9.60 -10.70 -21.71
CA GLY A 226 10.20 -11.81 -20.92
C GLY A 226 9.74 -11.91 -19.47
N VAL A 227 8.86 -11.01 -19.00
CA VAL A 227 8.28 -11.08 -17.63
C VAL A 227 6.90 -11.73 -17.68
N PRO A 228 6.61 -12.72 -16.81
CA PRO A 228 5.32 -13.40 -16.83
C PRO A 228 4.17 -12.52 -16.30
N ASP A 229 4.47 -11.60 -15.36
CA ASP A 229 3.46 -10.76 -14.70
C ASP A 229 2.93 -9.68 -15.62
N THR A 230 1.66 -9.31 -15.43
CA THR A 230 1.01 -8.18 -16.11
C THR A 230 0.57 -7.15 -15.07
N ILE A 231 0.72 -5.88 -15.39
CA ILE A 231 0.23 -4.78 -14.55
C ILE A 231 -1.03 -4.22 -15.16
N CYS A 232 -2.07 -4.05 -14.35
CA CYS A 232 -3.26 -3.28 -14.68
C CYS A 232 -3.28 -2.02 -13.82
N ALA A 233 -3.38 -0.85 -14.45
CA ALA A 233 -3.56 0.42 -13.76
C ALA A 233 -4.87 1.07 -14.19
N MET A 234 -5.61 1.65 -13.22
CA MET A 234 -6.95 2.18 -13.41
C MET A 234 -7.13 3.41 -12.52
N LYS A 235 -8.01 4.32 -12.94
CA LYS A 235 -8.53 5.39 -12.06
C LYS A 235 -9.82 4.93 -11.40
N CYS A 236 -10.03 5.39 -10.18
CA CYS A 236 -11.30 5.19 -9.50
C CYS A 236 -12.24 6.34 -9.87
N ASP A 237 -13.38 6.03 -10.45
CA ASP A 237 -14.43 7.02 -10.62
C ASP A 237 -15.03 7.34 -9.25
N PRO A 238 -15.36 8.62 -8.96
CA PRO A 238 -16.15 8.93 -7.79
C PRO A 238 -17.39 8.04 -7.80
N ILE A 239 -17.67 7.34 -6.69
CA ILE A 239 -18.83 6.46 -6.61
C ILE A 239 -20.05 7.29 -6.92
N SER A 240 -20.59 7.19 -8.13
CA SER A 240 -21.96 7.59 -8.39
C SER A 240 -22.84 6.56 -7.68
N MET A 241 -23.23 6.86 -6.43
CA MET A 241 -24.29 6.10 -5.76
C MET A 241 -25.53 6.17 -6.65
N LYS A 242 -25.80 5.07 -7.35
CA LYS A 242 -27.09 4.84 -7.98
C LYS A 242 -28.00 4.14 -6.99
#